data_9672d7b71f4e389c9d8c4603ace4d20d
#
_entry.id   9672d7b71f4e389c9d8c4603ace4d20d
#
_cell.length_a   1.000
_cell.length_b   1.000
_cell.length_c   1.000
_cell.angle_alpha   90.00
_cell.angle_beta   90.00
_cell.angle_gamma   90.00
#
_symmetry.space_group_name_H-M   'P 1'
#
loop_
_entity.id
_entity.type
_entity.pdbx_description
1 polymer ?
#
loop_
_entity_poly.entity_id
_entity_poly.type
_entity_poly.pdbx_seq_one_letter_code
_entity_poly.pdbx_strand_id
1 'polypeptide(L)'
;MPVLFLIIFMDLVGFGLLIPLLPFYVQRVGAGPEVITLVLGLYSVGQFIAGPLWGRLSDRFGRKPVLALTSFGLALSYVMLAYADSLNLLIASRLFGGVMAGNIAAAQAYISNITTPATRARGMGVLGAAFGLGFIFGPAIGGVLGGHDVATADFTSPALAAAAFTIVATVGVLLFLKESLAPEIRAAKTPAPKLPLAEKLRAAFGRKLLALLVAIGFLAITAWALFETVFALWANAVFTYGPAQIGYVLTFMGVISVIVQGGAIGPLTRRFGERTLATVATALLIAGYVGLAATDTTPAMLIACGVLAVGSALFTPSLTSLVSQEAGEHERGAVLGVYQGVTALSRVVGPAFSGVAFARLGQPAPFLLAAALVVPALCLLALLPRHKQ
;
A
#
# COMPACT_ATOMS: atom_id res chain seq x y z
N MET A 1 -6.01 -21.90 -2.88
CA MET A 1 -5.84 -20.58 -3.51
C MET A 1 -7.11 -19.72 -3.45
N PRO A 2 -8.33 -20.16 -3.90
CA PRO A 2 -9.51 -19.28 -3.87
C PRO A 2 -9.88 -18.76 -2.48
N VAL A 3 -9.82 -19.63 -1.47
CA VAL A 3 -10.09 -19.26 -0.07
C VAL A 3 -9.12 -18.18 0.44
N LEU A 4 -7.82 -18.35 0.20
CA LEU A 4 -6.81 -17.36 0.60
C LEU A 4 -7.03 -16.02 -0.12
N PHE A 5 -7.37 -16.05 -1.41
CA PHE A 5 -7.74 -14.85 -2.16
C PHE A 5 -8.90 -14.13 -1.48
N LEU A 6 -9.99 -14.85 -1.18
CA LEU A 6 -11.18 -14.26 -0.57
C LEU A 6 -10.88 -13.63 0.80
N ILE A 7 -10.09 -14.31 1.62
CA ILE A 7 -9.67 -13.80 2.94
C ILE A 7 -8.89 -12.49 2.80
N ILE A 8 -7.85 -12.48 1.96
CA ILE A 8 -7.02 -11.29 1.76
C ILE A 8 -7.83 -10.17 1.09
N PHE A 9 -8.69 -10.51 0.14
CA PHE A 9 -9.59 -9.55 -0.50
C PHE A 9 -10.51 -8.88 0.52
N MET A 10 -11.15 -9.64 1.41
CA MET A 10 -12.02 -9.09 2.46
C MET A 10 -11.26 -8.16 3.42
N ASP A 11 -10.05 -8.53 3.84
CA ASP A 11 -9.20 -7.67 4.68
C ASP A 11 -8.85 -6.36 3.98
N LEU A 12 -8.56 -6.43 2.67
CA LEU A 12 -8.20 -5.25 1.87
C LEU A 12 -9.40 -4.37 1.52
N VAL A 13 -10.58 -4.96 1.31
CA VAL A 13 -11.83 -4.19 1.21
C VAL A 13 -12.08 -3.43 2.51
N GLY A 14 -11.93 -4.08 3.67
CA GLY A 14 -12.06 -3.44 4.97
C GLY A 14 -11.10 -2.26 5.16
N PHE A 15 -9.84 -2.39 4.74
CA PHE A 15 -8.89 -1.28 4.73
C PHE A 15 -9.33 -0.16 3.77
N GLY A 16 -9.67 -0.52 2.54
CA GLY A 16 -10.05 0.42 1.48
C GLY A 16 -11.30 1.24 1.79
N LEU A 17 -12.27 0.66 2.52
CA LEU A 17 -13.49 1.34 2.97
C LEU A 17 -13.20 2.66 3.70
N LEU A 18 -12.13 2.71 4.46
CA LEU A 18 -11.82 3.84 5.33
C LEU A 18 -11.01 4.94 4.63
N ILE A 19 -10.37 4.65 3.50
CA ILE A 19 -9.49 5.60 2.81
C ILE A 19 -10.18 6.93 2.50
N PRO A 20 -11.39 6.97 1.88
CA PRO A 20 -12.06 8.23 1.55
C PRO A 20 -12.64 8.98 2.77
N LEU A 21 -12.79 8.30 3.91
CA LEU A 21 -13.49 8.80 5.08
C LEU A 21 -12.56 9.30 6.19
N LEU A 22 -11.44 8.62 6.37
CA LEU A 22 -10.61 8.80 7.55
C LEU A 22 -10.10 10.24 7.73
N PRO A 23 -9.71 10.99 6.68
CA PRO A 23 -9.34 12.40 6.83
C PRO A 23 -10.45 13.24 7.46
N PHE A 24 -11.69 13.05 7.02
CA PHE A 24 -12.86 13.79 7.54
C PHE A 24 -13.21 13.38 8.96
N TYR A 25 -13.03 12.09 9.28
CA TYR A 25 -13.25 11.62 10.65
C TYR A 25 -12.30 12.28 11.64
N VAL A 26 -11.01 12.36 11.31
CA VAL A 26 -10.01 13.02 12.14
C VAL A 26 -10.28 14.55 12.21
N GLN A 27 -10.71 15.15 11.09
CA GLN A 27 -11.12 16.56 11.06
C GLN A 27 -12.30 16.86 11.98
N ARG A 28 -13.29 15.95 12.05
CA ARG A 28 -14.49 16.10 12.91
C ARG A 28 -14.18 16.21 14.39
N VAL A 29 -13.07 15.60 14.85
CA VAL A 29 -12.58 15.73 16.24
C VAL A 29 -11.68 16.96 16.44
N GLY A 30 -11.71 17.93 15.51
CA GLY A 30 -11.03 19.22 15.63
C GLY A 30 -9.56 19.22 15.23
N ALA A 31 -9.07 18.18 14.56
CA ALA A 31 -7.68 18.10 14.16
C ALA A 31 -7.40 18.85 12.84
N GLY A 32 -6.28 19.58 12.79
CA GLY A 32 -5.77 20.22 11.56
C GLY A 32 -5.10 19.23 10.61
N PRO A 33 -4.78 19.68 9.37
CA PRO A 33 -4.22 18.82 8.32
C PRO A 33 -2.93 18.07 8.72
N GLU A 34 -2.07 18.71 9.51
CA GLU A 34 -0.82 18.08 9.99
C GLU A 34 -1.12 16.84 10.87
N VAL A 35 -2.10 16.96 11.78
CA VAL A 35 -2.49 15.87 12.67
C VAL A 35 -3.23 14.79 11.89
N ILE A 36 -4.09 15.16 10.93
CA ILE A 36 -4.83 14.23 10.10
C ILE A 36 -3.87 13.29 9.36
N THR A 37 -2.88 13.84 8.67
CA THR A 37 -1.94 13.03 7.90
C THR A 37 -1.02 12.19 8.80
N LEU A 38 -0.66 12.68 9.99
CA LEU A 38 0.07 11.88 10.98
C LEU A 38 -0.76 10.70 11.47
N VAL A 39 -2.05 10.88 11.78
CA VAL A 39 -2.96 9.80 12.20
C VAL A 39 -3.10 8.74 11.11
N LEU A 40 -3.17 9.16 9.83
CA LEU A 40 -3.15 8.26 8.68
C LEU A 40 -1.83 7.47 8.63
N GLY A 41 -0.70 8.15 8.84
CA GLY A 41 0.64 7.55 8.83
C GLY A 41 0.87 6.55 9.96
N LEU A 42 0.21 6.70 11.13
CA LEU A 42 0.38 5.81 12.30
C LEU A 42 0.05 4.34 11.98
N TYR A 43 -0.91 4.09 11.09
CA TYR A 43 -1.19 2.74 10.60
C TYR A 43 0.04 2.12 9.93
N SER A 44 0.71 2.89 9.07
CA SER A 44 1.94 2.45 8.38
C SER A 44 3.12 2.28 9.36
N VAL A 45 3.22 3.11 10.39
CA VAL A 45 4.20 2.95 11.48
C VAL A 45 3.98 1.62 12.20
N GLY A 46 2.75 1.34 12.63
CA GLY A 46 2.40 0.07 13.27
C GLY A 46 2.72 -1.13 12.39
N GLN A 47 2.34 -1.08 11.11
CA GLN A 47 2.60 -2.13 10.14
C GLN A 47 4.10 -2.36 9.90
N PHE A 48 4.87 -1.29 9.78
CA PHE A 48 6.32 -1.36 9.57
C PHE A 48 7.04 -2.03 10.75
N ILE A 49 6.70 -1.63 11.97
CA ILE A 49 7.30 -2.18 13.20
C ILE A 49 6.86 -3.64 13.42
N ALA A 50 5.57 -3.94 13.23
CA ALA A 50 5.02 -5.25 13.54
C ALA A 50 5.25 -6.31 12.44
N GLY A 51 5.48 -5.91 11.19
CA GLY A 51 5.66 -6.85 10.08
C GLY A 51 6.75 -7.91 10.32
N PRO A 52 7.99 -7.55 10.72
CA PRO A 52 9.02 -8.51 11.07
C PRO A 52 8.67 -9.39 12.28
N LEU A 53 7.90 -8.86 13.22
CA LEU A 53 7.45 -9.60 14.41
C LEU A 53 6.44 -10.68 14.02
N TRP A 54 5.40 -10.31 13.28
CA TRP A 54 4.40 -11.27 12.79
C TRP A 54 5.00 -12.32 11.87
N GLY A 55 5.98 -11.94 11.04
CA GLY A 55 6.75 -12.90 10.25
C GLY A 55 7.40 -13.97 11.12
N ARG A 56 8.11 -13.57 12.20
CA ARG A 56 8.76 -14.50 13.14
C ARG A 56 7.75 -15.34 13.93
N LEU A 57 6.68 -14.71 14.42
CA LEU A 57 5.63 -15.41 15.15
C LEU A 57 4.94 -16.46 14.27
N SER A 58 4.72 -16.13 12.99
CA SER A 58 4.14 -17.09 12.04
C SER A 58 5.08 -18.23 11.67
N ASP A 59 6.41 -18.01 11.72
CA ASP A 59 7.39 -19.09 11.60
C ASP A 59 7.38 -20.03 12.82
N ARG A 60 7.10 -19.50 14.01
CA ARG A 60 7.13 -20.25 15.27
C ARG A 60 5.80 -20.94 15.59
N PHE A 61 4.69 -20.21 15.47
CA PHE A 61 3.37 -20.68 15.91
C PHE A 61 2.52 -21.27 14.77
N GLY A 62 2.95 -21.10 13.52
CA GLY A 62 2.21 -21.47 12.32
C GLY A 62 1.61 -20.26 11.62
N ARG A 63 1.30 -20.44 10.34
CA ARG A 63 0.75 -19.36 9.50
C ARG A 63 -0.71 -19.08 9.83
N LYS A 64 -1.51 -20.13 9.96
CA LYS A 64 -2.95 -20.04 10.21
C LYS A 64 -3.28 -19.31 11.52
N PRO A 65 -2.72 -19.66 12.70
CA PRO A 65 -3.02 -18.97 13.96
C PRO A 65 -2.67 -17.48 13.92
N VAL A 66 -1.52 -17.14 13.32
CA VAL A 66 -1.10 -15.74 13.22
C VAL A 66 -2.02 -14.95 12.29
N LEU A 67 -2.40 -15.49 11.13
CA LEU A 67 -3.36 -14.84 10.24
C LEU A 67 -4.72 -14.65 10.93
N ALA A 68 -5.24 -15.65 11.65
CA ALA A 68 -6.50 -15.53 12.38
C ALA A 68 -6.44 -14.46 13.47
N LEU A 69 -5.37 -14.45 14.29
CA LEU A 69 -5.19 -13.47 15.36
C LEU A 69 -5.08 -12.05 14.82
N THR A 70 -4.31 -11.86 13.77
CA THR A 70 -4.09 -10.53 13.19
C THR A 70 -5.33 -10.00 12.48
N SER A 71 -6.05 -10.83 11.73
CA SER A 71 -7.33 -10.41 11.13
C SER A 71 -8.38 -10.11 12.21
N PHE A 72 -8.48 -10.91 13.27
CA PHE A 72 -9.38 -10.61 14.39
C PHE A 72 -9.00 -9.29 15.10
N GLY A 73 -7.71 -9.08 15.38
CA GLY A 73 -7.24 -7.82 15.96
C GLY A 73 -7.49 -6.61 15.05
N LEU A 74 -7.38 -6.80 13.73
CA LEU A 74 -7.73 -5.76 12.75
C LEU A 74 -9.23 -5.43 12.80
N ALA A 75 -10.11 -6.43 12.88
CA ALA A 75 -11.54 -6.22 13.06
C ALA A 75 -11.84 -5.42 14.34
N LEU A 76 -11.17 -5.75 15.45
CA LEU A 76 -11.30 -5.01 16.71
C LEU A 76 -10.85 -3.55 16.54
N SER A 77 -9.78 -3.28 15.78
CA SER A 77 -9.34 -1.92 15.49
C SER A 77 -10.40 -1.10 14.74
N TYR A 78 -11.15 -1.74 13.83
CA TYR A 78 -12.25 -1.09 13.12
C TYR A 78 -13.45 -0.83 14.02
N VAL A 79 -13.75 -1.72 14.95
CA VAL A 79 -14.77 -1.48 15.98
C VAL A 79 -14.35 -0.30 16.89
N MET A 80 -13.08 -0.27 17.33
CA MET A 80 -12.54 0.86 18.08
C MET A 80 -12.69 2.17 17.28
N LEU A 81 -12.40 2.12 15.97
CA LEU A 81 -12.57 3.27 15.10
C LEU A 81 -14.03 3.69 14.97
N ALA A 82 -14.97 2.76 14.81
CA ALA A 82 -16.40 3.05 14.65
C ALA A 82 -16.97 3.86 15.81
N TYR A 83 -16.44 3.68 17.00
CA TYR A 83 -16.87 4.37 18.23
C TYR A 83 -15.86 5.39 18.75
N ALA A 84 -14.92 5.82 17.90
CA ALA A 84 -13.90 6.79 18.32
C ALA A 84 -14.51 8.20 18.41
N ASP A 85 -14.69 8.71 19.59
CA ASP A 85 -15.20 10.04 19.93
C ASP A 85 -14.09 11.06 20.22
N SER A 86 -12.85 10.60 20.26
CA SER A 86 -11.68 11.41 20.63
C SER A 86 -10.48 11.12 19.73
N LEU A 87 -9.60 12.11 19.59
CA LEU A 87 -8.36 11.98 18.83
C LEU A 87 -7.49 10.83 19.39
N ASN A 88 -7.45 10.66 20.71
CA ASN A 88 -6.67 9.61 21.35
C ASN A 88 -7.15 8.20 20.93
N LEU A 89 -8.46 7.98 20.88
CA LEU A 89 -9.03 6.70 20.47
C LEU A 89 -8.83 6.46 18.97
N LEU A 90 -8.91 7.51 18.14
CA LEU A 90 -8.54 7.45 16.71
C LEU A 90 -7.06 7.03 16.53
N ILE A 91 -6.14 7.68 17.25
CA ILE A 91 -4.71 7.34 17.25
C ILE A 91 -4.50 5.88 17.67
N ALA A 92 -5.12 5.48 18.80
CA ALA A 92 -5.00 4.10 19.31
C ALA A 92 -5.52 3.07 18.31
N SER A 93 -6.68 3.32 17.69
CA SER A 93 -7.27 2.43 16.69
C SER A 93 -6.38 2.31 15.44
N ARG A 94 -5.78 3.42 14.98
CA ARG A 94 -4.89 3.42 13.82
C ARG A 94 -3.58 2.69 14.08
N LEU A 95 -2.94 2.96 15.22
CA LEU A 95 -1.70 2.29 15.60
C LEU A 95 -1.93 0.79 15.83
N PHE A 96 -2.98 0.42 16.56
CA PHE A 96 -3.34 -0.97 16.81
C PHE A 96 -3.69 -1.71 15.52
N GLY A 97 -4.53 -1.09 14.65
CA GLY A 97 -4.84 -1.64 13.33
C GLY A 97 -3.60 -1.85 12.47
N GLY A 98 -2.67 -0.88 12.47
CA GLY A 98 -1.39 -1.00 11.78
C GLY A 98 -0.54 -2.16 12.30
N VAL A 99 -0.45 -2.32 13.63
CA VAL A 99 0.25 -3.46 14.23
C VAL A 99 -0.35 -4.78 13.76
N MET A 100 -1.67 -4.91 13.75
CA MET A 100 -2.37 -6.11 13.27
C MET A 100 -2.19 -6.33 11.76
N ALA A 101 -2.19 -5.28 10.95
CA ALA A 101 -2.01 -5.35 9.49
C ALA A 101 -0.58 -5.75 9.03
N GLY A 102 0.37 -5.93 9.96
CA GLY A 102 1.69 -6.52 9.68
C GLY A 102 1.66 -7.97 9.19
N ASN A 103 0.46 -8.58 9.05
CA ASN A 103 0.24 -9.97 8.64
C ASN A 103 0.53 -10.28 7.16
N ILE A 104 0.72 -9.29 6.31
CA ILE A 104 1.03 -9.47 4.88
C ILE A 104 2.25 -10.37 4.68
N ALA A 105 3.27 -10.23 5.53
CA ALA A 105 4.45 -11.10 5.51
C ALA A 105 4.08 -12.58 5.79
N ALA A 106 3.15 -12.84 6.72
CA ALA A 106 2.64 -14.18 7.00
C ALA A 106 1.82 -14.75 5.84
N ALA A 107 1.02 -13.93 5.17
CA ALA A 107 0.26 -14.32 3.97
C ALA A 107 1.18 -14.69 2.80
N GLN A 108 2.22 -13.89 2.54
CA GLN A 108 3.23 -14.19 1.52
C GLN A 108 3.99 -15.47 1.82
N ALA A 109 4.35 -15.69 3.09
CA ALA A 109 5.00 -16.91 3.53
C ALA A 109 4.07 -18.13 3.42
N TYR A 110 2.78 -17.97 3.72
CA TYR A 110 1.76 -19.02 3.48
C TYR A 110 1.74 -19.43 2.00
N ILE A 111 1.64 -18.45 1.08
CA ILE A 111 1.67 -18.70 -0.38
C ILE A 111 2.95 -19.43 -0.77
N SER A 112 4.10 -18.99 -0.26
CA SER A 112 5.39 -19.64 -0.55
C SER A 112 5.45 -21.09 -0.11
N ASN A 113 4.77 -21.45 1.00
CA ASN A 113 4.73 -22.82 1.51
C ASN A 113 3.83 -23.75 0.69
N ILE A 114 2.72 -23.22 0.14
CA ILE A 114 1.74 -24.02 -0.63
C ILE A 114 1.97 -24.01 -2.14
N THR A 115 3.03 -23.33 -2.60
CA THR A 115 3.40 -23.22 -4.02
C THR A 115 4.80 -23.78 -4.28
N THR A 116 4.99 -24.38 -5.46
CA THR A 116 6.31 -24.76 -5.97
C THR A 116 7.00 -23.54 -6.60
N PRO A 117 8.33 -23.56 -6.85
CA PRO A 117 9.00 -22.48 -7.57
C PRO A 117 8.33 -22.13 -8.91
N ALA A 118 7.81 -23.10 -9.63
CA ALA A 118 7.13 -22.92 -10.92
C ALA A 118 5.75 -22.22 -10.79
N THR A 119 5.04 -22.43 -9.67
CA THR A 119 3.68 -21.88 -9.45
C THR A 119 3.65 -20.68 -8.51
N ARG A 120 4.80 -20.32 -7.90
CA ARG A 120 4.90 -19.25 -6.91
C ARG A 120 4.51 -17.87 -7.48
N ALA A 121 4.94 -17.57 -8.71
CA ALA A 121 4.58 -16.33 -9.37
C ALA A 121 3.05 -16.20 -9.53
N ARG A 122 2.36 -17.28 -9.89
CA ARG A 122 0.90 -17.32 -9.95
C ARG A 122 0.26 -17.12 -8.57
N GLY A 123 0.82 -17.72 -7.53
CA GLY A 123 0.36 -17.53 -6.14
C GLY A 123 0.49 -16.08 -5.68
N MET A 124 1.62 -15.42 -5.94
CA MET A 124 1.81 -14.00 -5.63
C MET A 124 0.91 -13.10 -6.48
N GLY A 125 0.61 -13.48 -7.72
CA GLY A 125 -0.37 -12.79 -8.57
C GLY A 125 -1.77 -12.79 -7.98
N VAL A 126 -2.19 -13.86 -7.28
CA VAL A 126 -3.46 -13.93 -6.54
C VAL A 126 -3.50 -12.88 -5.43
N LEU A 127 -2.40 -12.69 -4.70
CA LEU A 127 -2.27 -11.64 -3.70
C LEU A 127 -2.39 -10.24 -4.33
N GLY A 128 -1.69 -10.00 -5.44
CA GLY A 128 -1.77 -8.75 -6.19
C GLY A 128 -3.19 -8.45 -6.70
N ALA A 129 -3.91 -9.46 -7.20
CA ALA A 129 -5.30 -9.32 -7.62
C ALA A 129 -6.24 -8.96 -6.45
N ALA A 130 -6.01 -9.55 -5.25
CA ALA A 130 -6.77 -9.20 -4.05
C ALA A 130 -6.53 -7.74 -3.64
N PHE A 131 -5.28 -7.26 -3.72
CA PHE A 131 -4.94 -5.84 -3.51
C PHE A 131 -5.66 -4.94 -4.50
N GLY A 132 -5.56 -5.21 -5.80
CA GLY A 132 -6.19 -4.40 -6.84
C GLY A 132 -7.70 -4.29 -6.68
N LEU A 133 -8.38 -5.43 -6.46
CA LEU A 133 -9.83 -5.44 -6.26
C LEU A 133 -10.24 -4.83 -4.92
N GLY A 134 -9.47 -5.02 -3.84
CA GLY A 134 -9.71 -4.38 -2.56
C GLY A 134 -9.66 -2.85 -2.65
N PHE A 135 -8.71 -2.31 -3.41
CA PHE A 135 -8.60 -0.87 -3.68
C PHE A 135 -9.66 -0.33 -4.66
N ILE A 136 -10.39 -1.18 -5.39
CA ILE A 136 -11.56 -0.77 -6.18
C ILE A 136 -12.82 -0.77 -5.31
N PHE A 137 -13.12 -1.93 -4.71
CA PHE A 137 -14.38 -2.12 -3.98
C PHE A 137 -14.39 -1.41 -2.63
N GLY A 138 -13.23 -1.32 -1.96
CA GLY A 138 -13.12 -0.67 -0.65
C GLY A 138 -13.58 0.80 -0.71
N PRO A 139 -12.89 1.68 -1.45
CA PRO A 139 -13.26 3.09 -1.54
C PRO A 139 -14.67 3.31 -2.14
N ALA A 140 -15.11 2.46 -3.09
CA ALA A 140 -16.46 2.52 -3.64
C ALA A 140 -17.52 2.33 -2.55
N ILE A 141 -17.43 1.24 -1.79
CA ILE A 141 -18.37 0.91 -0.73
C ILE A 141 -18.25 1.92 0.41
N GLY A 142 -17.03 2.26 0.83
CA GLY A 142 -16.78 3.20 1.90
C GLY A 142 -17.31 4.60 1.60
N GLY A 143 -17.08 5.08 0.38
CA GLY A 143 -17.62 6.36 -0.07
C GLY A 143 -19.15 6.39 -0.05
N VAL A 144 -19.80 5.36 -0.60
CA VAL A 144 -21.27 5.26 -0.62
C VAL A 144 -21.84 5.22 0.80
N LEU A 145 -21.27 4.41 1.69
CA LEU A 145 -21.71 4.32 3.10
C LEU A 145 -21.43 5.61 3.87
N GLY A 146 -20.33 6.32 3.56
CA GLY A 146 -19.98 7.58 4.19
C GLY A 146 -20.83 8.77 3.78
N GLY A 147 -21.50 8.69 2.62
CA GLY A 147 -22.37 9.75 2.13
C GLY A 147 -21.68 10.83 1.30
N HIS A 148 -22.48 11.80 0.83
CA HIS A 148 -22.01 12.82 -0.13
C HIS A 148 -21.51 14.09 0.54
N ASP A 149 -21.96 14.39 1.76
CA ASP A 149 -21.64 15.62 2.48
C ASP A 149 -20.81 15.30 3.73
N VAL A 150 -19.71 16.02 3.90
CA VAL A 150 -18.80 15.85 5.05
C VAL A 150 -19.48 16.19 6.37
N ALA A 151 -20.40 17.16 6.39
CA ALA A 151 -21.10 17.57 7.60
C ALA A 151 -22.03 16.48 8.15
N THR A 152 -22.64 15.69 7.26
CA THR A 152 -23.57 14.60 7.60
C THR A 152 -22.95 13.22 7.42
N ALA A 153 -21.65 13.15 7.14
CA ALA A 153 -20.97 11.89 6.84
C ALA A 153 -21.09 10.88 7.98
N ASP A 154 -21.45 9.66 7.62
CA ASP A 154 -21.45 8.52 8.53
C ASP A 154 -20.06 7.87 8.54
N PHE A 155 -19.42 7.84 9.69
CA PHE A 155 -18.13 7.20 9.90
C PHE A 155 -18.27 5.85 10.59
N THR A 156 -19.39 5.62 11.26
CA THR A 156 -19.65 4.40 12.03
C THR A 156 -19.99 3.23 11.12
N SER A 157 -20.92 3.40 10.18
CA SER A 157 -21.34 2.34 9.27
C SER A 157 -20.21 1.81 8.40
N PRO A 158 -19.34 2.62 7.74
CA PRO A 158 -18.18 2.12 7.01
C PRO A 158 -17.17 1.38 7.88
N ALA A 159 -16.92 1.87 9.10
CA ALA A 159 -15.99 1.21 10.02
C ALA A 159 -16.53 -0.14 10.53
N LEU A 160 -17.83 -0.23 10.83
CA LEU A 160 -18.48 -1.50 11.18
C LEU A 160 -18.55 -2.46 9.99
N ALA A 161 -18.78 -1.96 8.78
CA ALA A 161 -18.70 -2.77 7.56
C ALA A 161 -17.28 -3.33 7.36
N ALA A 162 -16.24 -2.51 7.56
CA ALA A 162 -14.85 -2.96 7.53
C ALA A 162 -14.59 -4.05 8.59
N ALA A 163 -15.09 -3.87 9.82
CA ALA A 163 -15.01 -4.89 10.86
C ALA A 163 -15.71 -6.19 10.44
N ALA A 164 -16.92 -6.10 9.86
CA ALA A 164 -17.67 -7.26 9.40
C ALA A 164 -16.92 -8.03 8.30
N PHE A 165 -16.40 -7.34 7.28
CA PHE A 165 -15.57 -7.98 6.24
C PHE A 165 -14.37 -8.70 6.82
N THR A 166 -13.68 -8.08 7.77
CA THR A 166 -12.49 -8.66 8.40
C THR A 166 -12.83 -9.80 9.37
N ILE A 167 -14.01 -9.78 10.02
CA ILE A 167 -14.52 -10.92 10.79
C ILE A 167 -14.83 -12.09 9.85
N VAL A 168 -15.46 -11.84 8.70
CA VAL A 168 -15.71 -12.89 7.69
C VAL A 168 -14.38 -13.49 7.22
N ALA A 169 -13.36 -12.65 6.98
CA ALA A 169 -12.01 -13.12 6.67
C ALA A 169 -11.44 -13.99 7.80
N THR A 170 -11.55 -13.56 9.06
CA THR A 170 -11.11 -14.32 10.24
C THR A 170 -11.78 -15.69 10.33
N VAL A 171 -13.09 -15.73 10.19
CA VAL A 171 -13.87 -16.99 10.17
C VAL A 171 -13.42 -17.87 9.00
N GLY A 172 -13.19 -17.26 7.83
CA GLY A 172 -12.65 -17.95 6.64
C GLY A 172 -11.28 -18.59 6.92
N VAL A 173 -10.38 -17.88 7.61
CA VAL A 173 -9.08 -18.44 8.05
C VAL A 173 -9.30 -19.63 8.97
N LEU A 174 -10.14 -19.49 9.98
CA LEU A 174 -10.36 -20.53 10.99
C LEU A 174 -10.96 -21.80 10.40
N LEU A 175 -11.98 -21.66 9.54
CA LEU A 175 -12.75 -22.80 9.02
C LEU A 175 -12.09 -23.45 7.80
N PHE A 176 -11.57 -22.66 6.87
CA PHE A 176 -11.19 -23.16 5.55
C PHE A 176 -9.68 -23.18 5.29
N LEU A 177 -8.88 -22.38 6.01
CA LEU A 177 -7.44 -22.37 5.80
C LEU A 177 -6.81 -23.55 6.54
N LYS A 178 -6.02 -24.36 5.83
CA LYS A 178 -5.19 -25.40 6.44
C LYS A 178 -3.86 -24.80 6.86
N GLU A 179 -3.26 -25.31 7.96
CA GLU A 179 -1.91 -24.91 8.32
C GLU A 179 -0.93 -25.30 7.20
N SER A 180 -0.11 -24.36 6.77
CA SER A 180 0.84 -24.59 5.67
C SER A 180 2.24 -24.96 6.15
N LEU A 181 2.51 -24.79 7.46
CA LEU A 181 3.80 -25.11 8.06
C LEU A 181 3.73 -26.49 8.70
N ALA A 182 4.34 -27.48 8.08
CA ALA A 182 4.40 -28.85 8.59
C ALA A 182 5.03 -28.89 9.98
N PRO A 183 4.52 -29.72 10.92
CA PRO A 183 5.04 -29.84 12.28
C PRO A 183 6.54 -30.15 12.33
N GLU A 184 7.03 -30.98 11.40
CA GLU A 184 8.43 -31.39 11.29
C GLU A 184 9.32 -30.19 10.91
N ILE A 185 8.86 -29.36 9.98
CA ILE A 185 9.56 -28.11 9.57
C ILE A 185 9.53 -27.10 10.71
N ARG A 186 8.47 -27.07 11.49
CA ARG A 186 8.31 -26.22 12.67
C ARG A 186 9.27 -26.62 13.79
N ALA A 187 9.44 -27.94 14.01
CA ALA A 187 10.35 -28.50 15.03
C ALA A 187 11.82 -28.44 14.59
N ALA A 188 12.08 -28.64 13.29
CA ALA A 188 13.44 -28.68 12.74
C ALA A 188 14.04 -27.29 12.41
N LYS A 189 13.25 -26.23 12.45
CA LYS A 189 13.78 -24.87 12.27
C LYS A 189 14.57 -24.43 13.51
N THR A 190 15.79 -24.95 13.63
CA THR A 190 16.89 -24.14 14.16
C THR A 190 16.86 -22.82 13.39
N PRO A 191 16.85 -21.65 14.04
CA PRO A 191 16.83 -20.39 13.33
C PRO A 191 18.03 -20.39 12.36
N ALA A 192 17.78 -20.52 11.05
CA ALA A 192 18.85 -20.32 10.09
C ALA A 192 19.53 -19.00 10.46
N PRO A 193 20.86 -18.92 10.50
CA PRO A 193 21.58 -17.72 10.90
C PRO A 193 21.05 -16.59 10.02
N LYS A 194 20.20 -15.75 10.62
CA LYS A 194 19.65 -14.59 9.91
C LYS A 194 20.82 -13.65 9.74
N LEU A 195 21.24 -13.43 8.51
CA LEU A 195 22.19 -12.36 8.23
C LEU A 195 21.77 -11.12 9.04
N PRO A 196 22.66 -10.53 9.83
CA PRO A 196 22.41 -9.30 10.56
C PRO A 196 21.79 -8.26 9.62
N LEU A 197 20.93 -7.39 10.13
CA LEU A 197 20.33 -6.33 9.32
C LEU A 197 21.40 -5.52 8.57
N ALA A 198 22.52 -5.26 9.22
CA ALA A 198 23.66 -4.59 8.63
C ALA A 198 24.22 -5.32 7.39
N GLU A 199 24.32 -6.64 7.41
CA GLU A 199 24.78 -7.43 6.24
C GLU A 199 23.75 -7.45 5.11
N LYS A 200 22.44 -7.52 5.44
CA LYS A 200 21.38 -7.39 4.44
C LYS A 200 21.39 -6.02 3.77
N LEU A 201 21.55 -4.97 4.57
CA LEU A 201 21.69 -3.60 4.06
C LEU A 201 22.97 -3.47 3.21
N ARG A 202 24.09 -4.04 3.67
CA ARG A 202 25.35 -4.05 2.92
C ARG A 202 25.22 -4.79 1.59
N ALA A 203 24.52 -5.93 1.55
CA ALA A 203 24.25 -6.66 0.32
C ALA A 203 23.37 -5.84 -0.65
N ALA A 204 22.37 -5.13 -0.12
CA ALA A 204 21.47 -4.30 -0.94
C ALA A 204 22.12 -2.99 -1.38
N PHE A 205 22.87 -2.30 -0.50
CA PHE A 205 23.46 -0.99 -0.78
C PHE A 205 24.93 -1.06 -1.24
N GLY A 206 25.59 -2.21 -1.09
CA GLY A 206 26.95 -2.42 -1.58
C GLY A 206 27.07 -2.48 -3.11
N ARG A 207 25.97 -2.71 -3.81
CA ARG A 207 25.89 -2.66 -5.27
C ARG A 207 25.27 -1.32 -5.69
N LYS A 208 26.05 -0.46 -6.35
CA LYS A 208 25.61 0.88 -6.76
C LYS A 208 24.26 0.90 -7.49
N LEU A 209 24.07 -0.05 -8.42
CA LEU A 209 22.84 -0.14 -9.22
C LEU A 209 21.62 -0.51 -8.36
N LEU A 210 21.79 -1.46 -7.45
CA LEU A 210 20.74 -1.88 -6.54
C LEU A 210 20.36 -0.76 -5.56
N ALA A 211 21.36 -0.05 -5.02
CA ALA A 211 21.14 1.12 -4.17
C ALA A 211 20.35 2.22 -4.90
N LEU A 212 20.65 2.46 -6.19
CA LEU A 212 19.90 3.39 -7.02
C LEU A 212 18.44 2.97 -7.22
N LEU A 213 18.19 1.70 -7.52
CA LEU A 213 16.83 1.17 -7.70
C LEU A 213 16.01 1.26 -6.39
N VAL A 214 16.64 0.99 -5.25
CA VAL A 214 16.00 1.14 -3.93
C VAL A 214 15.69 2.62 -3.65
N ALA A 215 16.60 3.55 -3.96
CA ALA A 215 16.37 4.98 -3.80
C ALA A 215 15.24 5.48 -4.72
N ILE A 216 15.19 5.05 -5.98
CA ILE A 216 14.11 5.35 -6.93
C ILE A 216 12.76 4.89 -6.35
N GLY A 217 12.71 3.66 -5.83
CA GLY A 217 11.50 3.12 -5.19
C GLY A 217 11.07 3.92 -3.96
N PHE A 218 12.04 4.29 -3.11
CA PHE A 218 11.78 5.11 -1.93
C PHE A 218 11.16 6.47 -2.30
N LEU A 219 11.76 7.18 -3.26
CA LEU A 219 11.29 8.49 -3.69
C LEU A 219 9.88 8.43 -4.29
N ALA A 220 9.65 7.51 -5.22
CA ALA A 220 8.36 7.41 -5.90
C ALA A 220 7.23 6.93 -4.96
N ILE A 221 7.51 6.01 -4.03
CA ILE A 221 6.50 5.54 -3.08
C ILE A 221 6.25 6.59 -1.99
N THR A 222 7.27 7.41 -1.61
CA THR A 222 7.06 8.57 -0.75
C THR A 222 6.15 9.60 -1.42
N ALA A 223 6.36 9.89 -2.70
CA ALA A 223 5.49 10.77 -3.48
C ALA A 223 4.04 10.25 -3.56
N TRP A 224 3.87 8.94 -3.75
CA TRP A 224 2.55 8.32 -3.72
C TRP A 224 1.88 8.44 -2.34
N ALA A 225 2.62 8.22 -1.27
CA ALA A 225 2.11 8.36 0.09
C ALA A 225 1.73 9.81 0.45
N LEU A 226 2.46 10.82 -0.07
CA LEU A 226 2.07 12.24 0.00
C LEU A 226 0.70 12.46 -0.66
N PHE A 227 0.51 11.96 -1.89
CA PHE A 227 -0.75 12.06 -2.60
C PHE A 227 -1.88 11.35 -1.85
N GLU A 228 -1.69 10.08 -1.48
CA GLU A 228 -2.71 9.24 -0.86
C GLU A 228 -3.28 9.86 0.43
N THR A 229 -2.44 10.49 1.24
CA THR A 229 -2.85 11.04 2.53
C THR A 229 -3.53 12.39 2.46
N VAL A 230 -3.25 13.18 1.43
CA VAL A 230 -3.78 14.56 1.32
C VAL A 230 -4.89 14.69 0.28
N PHE A 231 -5.03 13.72 -0.62
CA PHE A 231 -5.97 13.81 -1.75
C PHE A 231 -7.40 14.10 -1.33
N ALA A 232 -7.91 13.43 -0.28
CA ALA A 232 -9.26 13.65 0.20
C ALA A 232 -9.46 15.07 0.78
N LEU A 233 -8.49 15.57 1.54
CA LEU A 233 -8.52 16.94 2.07
C LEU A 233 -8.48 17.98 0.97
N TRP A 234 -7.61 17.77 -0.02
CA TRP A 234 -7.49 18.65 -1.17
C TRP A 234 -8.76 18.65 -2.03
N ALA A 235 -9.30 17.47 -2.34
CA ALA A 235 -10.51 17.36 -3.15
C ALA A 235 -11.73 17.99 -2.46
N ASN A 236 -11.80 17.92 -1.14
CA ASN A 236 -12.82 18.65 -0.37
C ASN A 236 -12.59 20.16 -0.41
N ALA A 237 -11.36 20.63 -0.22
CA ALA A 237 -11.05 22.05 -0.18
C ALA A 237 -11.24 22.75 -1.55
N VAL A 238 -10.98 22.06 -2.67
CA VAL A 238 -11.05 22.63 -4.03
C VAL A 238 -12.41 22.39 -4.69
N PHE A 239 -12.97 21.18 -4.52
CA PHE A 239 -14.20 20.75 -5.22
C PHE A 239 -15.39 20.53 -4.30
N THR A 240 -15.23 20.74 -2.99
CA THR A 240 -16.25 20.41 -1.96
C THR A 240 -16.68 18.94 -1.97
N TYR A 241 -15.78 18.04 -2.40
CA TYR A 241 -16.07 16.63 -2.47
C TYR A 241 -16.18 16.00 -1.08
N GLY A 242 -17.25 15.24 -0.87
CA GLY A 242 -17.41 14.38 0.29
C GLY A 242 -16.88 12.96 0.05
N PRO A 243 -17.10 12.05 1.01
CA PRO A 243 -16.60 10.69 0.97
C PRO A 243 -16.98 9.91 -0.29
N ALA A 244 -18.25 10.06 -0.77
CA ALA A 244 -18.74 9.34 -1.92
C ALA A 244 -18.01 9.74 -3.22
N GLN A 245 -17.84 11.03 -3.48
CA GLN A 245 -17.15 11.51 -4.68
C GLN A 245 -15.68 11.08 -4.67
N ILE A 246 -15.01 11.16 -3.51
CA ILE A 246 -13.64 10.69 -3.34
C ILE A 246 -13.55 9.18 -3.56
N GLY A 247 -14.51 8.43 -3.02
CA GLY A 247 -14.62 6.99 -3.25
C GLY A 247 -14.73 6.65 -4.74
N TYR A 248 -15.53 7.40 -5.51
CA TYR A 248 -15.66 7.21 -6.97
C TYR A 248 -14.36 7.50 -7.71
N VAL A 249 -13.64 8.57 -7.36
CA VAL A 249 -12.34 8.90 -7.98
C VAL A 249 -11.30 7.82 -7.69
N LEU A 250 -11.19 7.35 -6.44
CA LEU A 250 -10.27 6.27 -6.08
C LEU A 250 -10.64 4.96 -6.76
N THR A 251 -11.92 4.65 -6.90
CA THR A 251 -12.41 3.50 -7.66
C THR A 251 -12.04 3.59 -9.14
N PHE A 252 -12.22 4.77 -9.75
CA PHE A 252 -11.80 5.04 -11.13
C PHE A 252 -10.29 4.78 -11.31
N MET A 253 -9.45 5.29 -10.41
CA MET A 253 -8.01 5.03 -10.43
C MET A 253 -7.69 3.53 -10.26
N GLY A 254 -8.41 2.85 -9.36
CA GLY A 254 -8.27 1.42 -9.14
C GLY A 254 -8.61 0.59 -10.38
N VAL A 255 -9.70 0.91 -11.07
CA VAL A 255 -10.11 0.25 -12.33
C VAL A 255 -9.04 0.40 -13.39
N ILE A 256 -8.51 1.62 -13.60
CA ILE A 256 -7.40 1.85 -14.53
C ILE A 256 -6.19 1.00 -14.16
N SER A 257 -5.83 0.97 -12.86
CA SER A 257 -4.69 0.19 -12.38
C SER A 257 -4.85 -1.30 -12.67
N VAL A 258 -6.04 -1.86 -12.46
CA VAL A 258 -6.32 -3.29 -12.75
C VAL A 258 -6.27 -3.58 -14.25
N ILE A 259 -6.81 -2.71 -15.09
CA ILE A 259 -6.73 -2.86 -16.56
C ILE A 259 -5.28 -2.85 -17.02
N VAL A 260 -4.48 -1.90 -16.55
CA VAL A 260 -3.06 -1.78 -16.93
C VAL A 260 -2.25 -2.96 -16.43
N GLN A 261 -2.38 -3.34 -15.15
CA GLN A 261 -1.61 -4.44 -14.54
C GLN A 261 -2.06 -5.80 -15.05
N GLY A 262 -3.37 -6.00 -15.26
CA GLY A 262 -3.93 -7.27 -15.70
C GLY A 262 -3.78 -7.54 -17.21
N GLY A 263 -3.82 -6.48 -18.04
CA GLY A 263 -3.84 -6.62 -19.49
C GLY A 263 -2.64 -6.05 -20.23
N ALA A 264 -2.21 -4.83 -19.87
CA ALA A 264 -1.25 -4.09 -20.68
C ALA A 264 0.21 -4.36 -20.30
N ILE A 265 0.51 -4.59 -19.01
CA ILE A 265 1.91 -4.63 -18.53
C ILE A 265 2.73 -5.74 -19.19
N GLY A 266 2.19 -6.95 -19.35
CA GLY A 266 2.90 -8.08 -19.96
C GLY A 266 3.34 -7.82 -21.40
N PRO A 267 2.43 -7.46 -22.30
CA PRO A 267 2.77 -7.06 -23.67
C PRO A 267 3.74 -5.87 -23.76
N LEU A 268 3.52 -4.85 -22.93
CA LEU A 268 4.37 -3.66 -22.91
C LEU A 268 5.79 -3.97 -22.44
N THR A 269 5.93 -4.79 -21.38
CA THR A 269 7.25 -5.22 -20.87
C THR A 269 8.03 -6.01 -21.92
N ARG A 270 7.36 -6.93 -22.62
CA ARG A 270 8.01 -7.70 -23.72
C ARG A 270 8.45 -6.83 -24.87
N ARG A 271 7.72 -5.74 -25.19
CA ARG A 271 8.01 -4.88 -26.33
C ARG A 271 9.04 -3.79 -25.99
N PHE A 272 8.98 -3.19 -24.81
CA PHE A 272 9.74 -1.99 -24.46
C PHE A 272 10.79 -2.22 -23.34
N GLY A 273 10.71 -3.33 -22.63
CA GLY A 273 11.54 -3.64 -21.45
C GLY A 273 11.13 -2.87 -20.18
N GLU A 274 11.50 -3.41 -19.02
CA GLU A 274 11.13 -2.88 -17.70
C GLU A 274 11.68 -1.48 -17.45
N ARG A 275 12.91 -1.20 -17.91
CA ARG A 275 13.54 0.11 -17.72
C ARG A 275 12.77 1.22 -18.44
N THR A 276 12.42 1.00 -19.71
CA THR A 276 11.65 1.98 -20.49
C THR A 276 10.30 2.22 -19.83
N LEU A 277 9.62 1.15 -19.41
CA LEU A 277 8.34 1.27 -18.72
C LEU A 277 8.46 2.02 -17.40
N ALA A 278 9.49 1.73 -16.58
CA ALA A 278 9.74 2.46 -15.33
C ALA A 278 10.00 3.95 -15.61
N THR A 279 10.75 4.29 -16.67
CA THR A 279 11.02 5.68 -17.07
C THR A 279 9.75 6.41 -17.51
N VAL A 280 8.95 5.80 -18.39
CA VAL A 280 7.67 6.36 -18.85
C VAL A 280 6.70 6.50 -17.67
N ALA A 281 6.61 5.47 -16.82
CA ALA A 281 5.77 5.52 -15.63
C ALA A 281 6.15 6.67 -14.69
N THR A 282 7.44 6.88 -14.48
CA THR A 282 7.95 7.98 -13.65
C THR A 282 7.60 9.35 -14.25
N ALA A 283 7.71 9.51 -15.57
CA ALA A 283 7.29 10.73 -16.27
C ALA A 283 5.77 10.96 -16.14
N LEU A 284 4.95 9.89 -16.25
CA LEU A 284 3.51 9.97 -16.04
C LEU A 284 3.16 10.36 -14.58
N LEU A 285 3.88 9.85 -13.58
CA LEU A 285 3.70 10.25 -12.18
C LEU A 285 3.95 11.75 -12.00
N ILE A 286 5.05 12.29 -12.57
CA ILE A 286 5.35 13.72 -12.53
C ILE A 286 4.22 14.51 -13.18
N ALA A 287 3.82 14.13 -14.40
CA ALA A 287 2.76 14.81 -15.15
C ALA A 287 1.43 14.82 -14.39
N GLY A 288 1.07 13.69 -13.76
CA GLY A 288 -0.15 13.58 -12.98
C GLY A 288 -0.12 14.44 -11.71
N TYR A 289 1.00 14.45 -10.96
CA TYR A 289 1.14 15.32 -9.79
C TYR A 289 1.11 16.81 -10.15
N VAL A 290 1.81 17.22 -11.21
CA VAL A 290 1.76 18.61 -11.71
C VAL A 290 0.34 18.96 -12.19
N GLY A 291 -0.32 18.02 -12.88
CA GLY A 291 -1.72 18.17 -13.30
C GLY A 291 -2.66 18.41 -12.13
N LEU A 292 -2.53 17.64 -11.03
CA LEU A 292 -3.34 17.86 -9.83
C LEU A 292 -3.04 19.20 -9.15
N ALA A 293 -1.78 19.61 -9.12
CA ALA A 293 -1.39 20.89 -8.52
C ALA A 293 -1.92 22.11 -9.30
N ALA A 294 -2.15 21.95 -10.61
CA ALA A 294 -2.54 23.03 -11.52
C ALA A 294 -4.03 23.05 -11.87
N THR A 295 -4.83 22.09 -11.38
CA THR A 295 -6.24 21.97 -11.79
C THR A 295 -7.21 22.48 -10.73
N ASP A 296 -8.27 23.10 -11.21
CA ASP A 296 -9.44 23.57 -10.48
C ASP A 296 -10.77 23.02 -11.05
N THR A 297 -10.69 22.12 -12.04
CA THR A 297 -11.86 21.53 -12.70
C THR A 297 -11.92 20.03 -12.54
N THR A 298 -13.10 19.47 -12.34
CA THR A 298 -13.31 18.01 -12.21
C THR A 298 -12.79 17.22 -13.41
N PRO A 299 -13.01 17.59 -14.68
CA PRO A 299 -12.46 16.84 -15.81
C PRO A 299 -10.94 16.79 -15.82
N ALA A 300 -10.27 17.93 -15.56
CA ALA A 300 -8.81 17.98 -15.51
C ALA A 300 -8.25 17.16 -14.34
N MET A 301 -8.90 17.19 -13.17
CA MET A 301 -8.57 16.35 -12.04
C MET A 301 -8.68 14.84 -12.39
N LEU A 302 -9.77 14.42 -13.04
CA LEU A 302 -9.94 13.02 -13.45
C LEU A 302 -8.88 12.58 -14.45
N ILE A 303 -8.51 13.45 -15.41
CA ILE A 303 -7.40 13.17 -16.33
C ILE A 303 -6.09 13.00 -15.57
N ALA A 304 -5.76 13.92 -14.65
CA ALA A 304 -4.55 13.85 -13.85
C ALA A 304 -4.52 12.58 -12.98
N CYS A 305 -5.64 12.22 -12.32
CA CYS A 305 -5.80 10.97 -11.58
C CYS A 305 -5.65 9.73 -12.47
N GLY A 306 -6.19 9.75 -13.69
CA GLY A 306 -6.02 8.69 -14.68
C GLY A 306 -4.56 8.50 -15.09
N VAL A 307 -3.86 9.61 -15.35
CA VAL A 307 -2.41 9.61 -15.67
C VAL A 307 -1.60 9.04 -14.49
N LEU A 308 -1.90 9.46 -13.25
CA LEU A 308 -1.28 8.91 -12.05
C LEU A 308 -1.54 7.41 -11.89
N ALA A 309 -2.77 6.96 -12.14
CA ALA A 309 -3.14 5.56 -12.05
C ALA A 309 -2.36 4.69 -13.06
N VAL A 310 -2.25 5.13 -14.32
CA VAL A 310 -1.43 4.46 -15.34
C VAL A 310 0.05 4.46 -14.92
N GLY A 311 0.57 5.60 -14.51
CA GLY A 311 1.96 5.74 -14.05
C GLY A 311 2.28 4.78 -12.89
N SER A 312 1.46 4.76 -11.86
CA SER A 312 1.62 3.89 -10.68
C SER A 312 1.51 2.40 -11.04
N ALA A 313 0.54 2.05 -11.91
CA ALA A 313 0.31 0.68 -12.35
C ALA A 313 1.47 0.09 -13.16
N LEU A 314 2.19 0.92 -13.92
CA LEU A 314 3.39 0.54 -14.66
C LEU A 314 4.65 0.56 -13.79
N PHE A 315 4.78 1.54 -12.88
CA PHE A 315 5.99 1.79 -12.10
C PHE A 315 6.34 0.64 -11.17
N THR A 316 5.39 0.28 -10.29
CA THR A 316 5.65 -0.69 -9.20
C THR A 316 6.14 -2.05 -9.72
N PRO A 317 5.47 -2.71 -10.68
CA PRO A 317 5.93 -4.01 -11.17
C PRO A 317 7.22 -3.90 -11.98
N SER A 318 7.39 -2.83 -12.78
CA SER A 318 8.62 -2.64 -13.56
C SER A 318 9.84 -2.45 -12.67
N LEU A 319 9.73 -1.62 -11.62
CA LEU A 319 10.85 -1.39 -10.70
C LEU A 319 11.15 -2.64 -9.86
N THR A 320 10.11 -3.33 -9.38
CA THR A 320 10.29 -4.58 -8.62
C THR A 320 10.97 -5.66 -9.48
N SER A 321 10.65 -5.74 -10.78
CA SER A 321 11.32 -6.63 -11.73
C SER A 321 12.80 -6.26 -11.87
N LEU A 322 13.13 -4.99 -12.07
CA LEU A 322 14.53 -4.51 -12.16
C LEU A 322 15.33 -4.84 -10.90
N VAL A 323 14.76 -4.58 -9.70
CA VAL A 323 15.40 -4.96 -8.42
C VAL A 323 15.64 -6.46 -8.33
N SER A 324 14.68 -7.27 -8.78
CA SER A 324 14.78 -8.72 -8.79
C SER A 324 15.83 -9.26 -9.76
N GLN A 325 15.99 -8.61 -10.91
CA GLN A 325 17.00 -8.99 -11.93
C GLN A 325 18.42 -8.69 -11.48
N GLU A 326 18.63 -7.55 -10.79
CA GLU A 326 19.93 -7.16 -10.25
C GLU A 326 20.36 -7.99 -9.03
N ALA A 327 19.42 -8.66 -8.37
CA ALA A 327 19.72 -9.58 -7.28
C ALA A 327 20.18 -10.94 -7.80
N GLY A 328 21.30 -11.46 -7.30
CA GLY A 328 21.72 -12.84 -7.55
C GLY A 328 20.66 -13.85 -7.08
N GLU A 329 20.61 -15.03 -7.71
CA GLU A 329 19.56 -16.03 -7.43
C GLU A 329 19.44 -16.37 -5.93
N HIS A 330 20.55 -16.48 -5.22
CA HIS A 330 20.59 -16.80 -3.79
C HIS A 330 20.27 -15.61 -2.88
N GLU A 331 20.42 -14.37 -3.35
CA GLU A 331 20.22 -13.14 -2.59
C GLU A 331 18.87 -12.45 -2.88
N ARG A 332 18.17 -12.90 -3.92
CA ARG A 332 16.92 -12.26 -4.43
C ARG A 332 15.89 -12.00 -3.34
N GLY A 333 15.67 -12.98 -2.46
CA GLY A 333 14.73 -12.84 -1.35
C GLY A 333 15.16 -11.79 -0.31
N ALA A 334 16.47 -11.73 -0.01
CA ALA A 334 17.01 -10.75 0.95
C ALA A 334 16.94 -9.33 0.38
N VAL A 335 17.30 -9.15 -0.88
CA VAL A 335 17.28 -7.87 -1.59
C VAL A 335 15.86 -7.32 -1.74
N LEU A 336 14.92 -8.16 -2.19
CA LEU A 336 13.50 -7.77 -2.26
C LEU A 336 12.93 -7.45 -0.87
N GLY A 337 13.37 -8.16 0.16
CA GLY A 337 13.00 -7.86 1.55
C GLY A 337 13.50 -6.49 2.03
N VAL A 338 14.74 -6.11 1.68
CA VAL A 338 15.28 -4.77 1.96
C VAL A 338 14.51 -3.71 1.17
N TYR A 339 14.29 -3.94 -0.13
CA TYR A 339 13.50 -3.04 -0.98
C TYR A 339 12.11 -2.79 -0.39
N GLN A 340 11.38 -3.84 -0.01
CA GLN A 340 10.06 -3.72 0.61
C GLN A 340 10.12 -3.01 1.97
N GLY A 341 11.16 -3.26 2.78
CA GLY A 341 11.36 -2.55 4.05
C GLY A 341 11.57 -1.06 3.86
N VAL A 342 12.42 -0.68 2.90
CA VAL A 342 12.69 0.74 2.58
C VAL A 342 11.44 1.42 2.00
N THR A 343 10.72 0.76 1.10
CA THR A 343 9.49 1.32 0.54
C THR A 343 8.34 1.36 1.55
N ALA A 344 8.31 0.47 2.55
CA ALA A 344 7.38 0.60 3.67
C ALA A 344 7.68 1.83 4.53
N LEU A 345 8.96 2.20 4.71
CA LEU A 345 9.35 3.43 5.39
C LEU A 345 8.84 4.68 4.64
N SER A 346 8.74 4.65 3.32
CA SER A 346 8.14 5.73 2.52
C SER A 346 6.71 6.07 2.94
N ARG A 347 5.92 5.06 3.32
CA ARG A 347 4.55 5.23 3.80
C ARG A 347 4.46 5.83 5.22
N VAL A 348 5.58 5.90 5.93
CA VAL A 348 5.72 6.63 7.21
C VAL A 348 6.15 8.08 6.94
N VAL A 349 7.12 8.25 6.05
CA VAL A 349 7.70 9.56 5.72
C VAL A 349 6.71 10.45 4.97
N GLY A 350 6.00 9.91 3.96
CA GLY A 350 5.04 10.67 3.15
C GLY A 350 4.02 11.43 3.99
N PRO A 351 3.22 10.76 4.83
CA PRO A 351 2.23 11.40 5.69
C PRO A 351 2.79 12.47 6.62
N ALA A 352 4.02 12.30 7.13
CA ALA A 352 4.65 13.25 8.03
C ALA A 352 4.90 14.63 7.37
N PHE A 353 5.12 14.66 6.07
CA PHE A 353 5.38 15.90 5.32
C PHE A 353 4.14 16.43 4.60
N SER A 354 3.19 15.58 4.20
CA SER A 354 2.04 15.98 3.38
C SER A 354 1.12 16.97 4.07
N GLY A 355 0.78 16.76 5.33
CA GLY A 355 -0.09 17.65 6.10
C GLY A 355 0.55 19.02 6.37
N VAL A 356 1.83 19.03 6.71
CA VAL A 356 2.59 20.28 6.92
C VAL A 356 2.68 21.07 5.63
N ALA A 357 2.98 20.40 4.50
CA ALA A 357 3.02 21.06 3.19
C ALA A 357 1.65 21.64 2.82
N PHE A 358 0.57 20.87 3.03
CA PHE A 358 -0.79 21.33 2.76
C PHE A 358 -1.18 22.54 3.61
N ALA A 359 -0.90 22.50 4.92
CA ALA A 359 -1.33 23.54 5.85
C ALA A 359 -0.52 24.83 5.72
N ARG A 360 0.80 24.73 5.45
CA ARG A 360 1.71 25.90 5.49
C ARG A 360 2.09 26.46 4.12
N LEU A 361 2.14 25.62 3.09
CA LEU A 361 2.55 26.03 1.75
C LEU A 361 1.37 26.08 0.77
N GLY A 362 0.17 25.67 1.21
CA GLY A 362 -1.08 25.72 0.45
C GLY A 362 -1.47 24.39 -0.19
N GLN A 363 -2.69 24.36 -0.71
CA GLN A 363 -3.35 23.15 -1.22
C GLN A 363 -2.59 22.39 -2.33
N PRO A 364 -1.91 23.04 -3.31
CA PRO A 364 -1.17 22.33 -4.36
C PRO A 364 0.20 21.83 -3.91
N ALA A 365 0.72 22.34 -2.78
CA ALA A 365 2.10 22.09 -2.37
C ALA A 365 2.48 20.61 -2.19
N PRO A 366 1.63 19.73 -1.60
CA PRO A 366 1.97 18.31 -1.48
C PRO A 366 2.16 17.63 -2.83
N PHE A 367 1.39 18.00 -3.86
CA PHE A 367 1.53 17.44 -5.21
C PHE A 367 2.79 17.96 -5.90
N LEU A 368 3.13 19.23 -5.74
CA LEU A 368 4.39 19.78 -6.25
C LEU A 368 5.59 19.15 -5.56
N LEU A 369 5.49 18.90 -4.26
CA LEU A 369 6.52 18.17 -3.50
C LEU A 369 6.65 16.70 -3.99
N ALA A 370 5.52 16.05 -4.25
CA ALA A 370 5.50 14.70 -4.83
C ALA A 370 6.16 14.68 -6.21
N ALA A 371 5.83 15.63 -7.09
CA ALA A 371 6.48 15.78 -8.39
C ALA A 371 8.00 16.01 -8.24
N ALA A 372 8.40 16.93 -7.35
CA ALA A 372 9.80 17.24 -7.08
C ALA A 372 10.60 16.02 -6.56
N LEU A 373 9.99 15.16 -5.73
CA LEU A 373 10.60 13.91 -5.26
C LEU A 373 10.78 12.88 -6.39
N VAL A 374 9.90 12.88 -7.39
CA VAL A 374 9.96 11.91 -8.50
C VAL A 374 10.93 12.36 -9.60
N VAL A 375 11.23 13.66 -9.73
CA VAL A 375 12.21 14.16 -10.73
C VAL A 375 13.59 13.51 -10.56
N PRO A 376 14.22 13.47 -9.37
CA PRO A 376 15.46 12.72 -9.18
C PRO A 376 15.36 11.25 -9.54
N ALA A 377 14.23 10.60 -9.25
CA ALA A 377 14.00 9.20 -9.64
C ALA A 377 14.02 9.02 -11.16
N LEU A 378 13.44 9.95 -11.94
CA LEU A 378 13.50 9.95 -13.39
C LEU A 378 14.93 10.14 -13.91
N CYS A 379 15.68 11.07 -13.34
CA CYS A 379 17.10 11.29 -13.68
C CYS A 379 17.95 10.03 -13.38
N LEU A 380 17.74 9.41 -12.21
CA LEU A 380 18.45 8.19 -11.84
C LEU A 380 18.14 7.02 -12.79
N LEU A 381 16.87 6.85 -13.20
CA LEU A 381 16.47 5.85 -14.20
C LEU A 381 17.16 6.09 -15.57
N ALA A 382 17.32 7.35 -15.97
CA ALA A 382 18.01 7.70 -17.20
C ALA A 382 19.51 7.35 -17.16
N LEU A 383 20.12 7.35 -15.98
CA LEU A 383 21.53 7.02 -15.77
C LEU A 383 21.81 5.51 -15.65
N LEU A 384 20.78 4.66 -15.52
CA LEU A 384 20.98 3.22 -15.46
C LEU A 384 21.62 2.71 -16.78
N PRO A 385 22.56 1.75 -16.74
CA PRO A 385 23.12 1.18 -17.94
C PRO A 385 22.04 0.49 -18.79
N ARG A 386 22.12 0.65 -20.10
CA ARG A 386 21.25 -0.10 -21.02
C ARG A 386 21.72 -1.55 -21.04
N HIS A 387 21.00 -2.45 -20.37
CA HIS A 387 21.21 -3.86 -20.61
C HIS A 387 20.92 -4.14 -22.09
N LYS A 388 21.91 -4.63 -22.81
CA LYS A 388 21.68 -5.22 -24.15
C LYS A 388 20.78 -6.45 -23.93
N GLN A 389 19.58 -6.40 -24.49
CA GLN A 389 18.68 -7.56 -24.60
C GLN A 389 19.32 -8.62 -25.48
#